data_51654763baff2bd02aec6c5822ef2426
#
_entry.id   51654763baff2bd02aec6c5822ef2426
#
_cell.length_a   1.000
_cell.length_b   1.000
_cell.length_c   1.000
_cell.angle_alpha   90.00
_cell.angle_beta   90.00
_cell.angle_gamma   90.00
#
_symmetry.space_group_name_H-M   'P 1'
#
loop_
_entity.id
_entity.type
_entity.pdbx_description
1 polymer ?
#
loop_
_entity_poly.entity_id
_entity_poly.type
_entity_poly.pdbx_seq_one_letter_code
_entity_poly.pdbx_strand_id
1 'polypeptide(L)'
;MKVIRHIVARGRVQGVGYRAFVEDAALRLDLEGWVRNRRDGAVEAVFSGDNDVVARIVEACRRGPSAAHVDGVDVADVDAEQLRVRPPGERFSVLATV
;
A
#
# COMPACT_ATOMS: atom_id res chain seq x y z
N MET A 1 13.15 12.72 -6.63
CA MET A 1 13.41 12.57 -5.19
C MET A 1 12.68 11.34 -4.67
N LYS A 2 13.37 10.47 -3.99
CA LYS A 2 12.75 9.26 -3.42
C LYS A 2 12.11 9.55 -2.09
N VAL A 3 10.96 8.93 -1.88
CA VAL A 3 10.23 9.00 -0.61
C VAL A 3 9.84 7.59 -0.18
N ILE A 4 9.53 7.45 1.10
CA ILE A 4 8.95 6.23 1.65
C ILE A 4 7.70 6.66 2.41
N ARG A 5 6.55 6.14 2.01
CA ARG A 5 5.26 6.52 2.61
C ARG A 5 4.49 5.33 3.10
N HIS A 6 3.91 5.49 4.26
CA HIS A 6 3.01 4.53 4.88
C HIS A 6 1.59 5.04 4.69
N ILE A 7 0.69 4.16 4.27
CA ILE A 7 -0.72 4.48 4.16
C ILE A 7 -1.57 3.53 4.98
N VAL A 8 -2.71 4.02 5.44
CA VAL A 8 -3.76 3.21 6.05
C VAL A 8 -5.05 3.54 5.31
N ALA A 9 -5.59 2.56 4.59
CA ALA A 9 -6.86 2.69 3.88
C ALA A 9 -7.99 2.17 4.76
N ARG A 10 -9.03 2.98 4.91
CA ARG A 10 -10.18 2.68 5.77
C ARG A 10 -11.45 2.63 4.95
N GLY A 11 -12.42 1.89 5.45
CA GLY A 11 -13.71 1.68 4.80
C GLY A 11 -13.91 0.22 4.46
N ARG A 12 -14.63 -0.05 3.37
CA ARG A 12 -14.81 -1.41 2.87
C ARG A 12 -13.64 -1.76 1.98
N VAL A 13 -12.56 -2.25 2.59
CA VAL A 13 -11.28 -2.48 1.90
C VAL A 13 -10.77 -3.92 2.06
N GLN A 14 -11.41 -4.73 2.90
CA GLN A 14 -11.06 -6.15 3.04
C GLN A 14 -12.13 -7.03 2.40
N GLY A 15 -11.71 -8.16 1.83
CA GLY A 15 -12.62 -9.09 1.16
C GLY A 15 -13.13 -8.60 -0.19
N VAL A 16 -12.48 -7.57 -0.77
CA VAL A 16 -12.91 -6.92 -2.02
C VAL A 16 -11.79 -6.88 -3.07
N GLY A 17 -10.67 -7.59 -2.83
CA GLY A 17 -9.53 -7.59 -3.75
C GLY A 17 -8.60 -6.40 -3.62
N TYR A 18 -8.64 -5.68 -2.51
CA TYR A 18 -7.87 -4.45 -2.34
C TYR A 18 -6.36 -4.71 -2.33
N ARG A 19 -5.88 -5.72 -1.61
CA ARG A 19 -4.44 -6.04 -1.56
C ARG A 19 -3.91 -6.42 -2.95
N ALA A 20 -4.65 -7.23 -3.70
CA ALA A 20 -4.26 -7.61 -5.05
C ALA A 20 -4.22 -6.39 -5.98
N PHE A 21 -5.17 -5.48 -5.83
CA PHE A 21 -5.22 -4.22 -6.57
C PHE A 21 -3.96 -3.37 -6.28
N VAL A 22 -3.59 -3.26 -5.01
CA VAL A 22 -2.40 -2.48 -4.60
C VAL A 22 -1.13 -3.13 -5.12
N GLU A 23 -1.00 -4.45 -4.99
CA GLU A 23 0.18 -5.17 -5.49
C GLU A 23 0.34 -4.98 -6.99
N ASP A 24 -0.73 -5.14 -7.75
CA ASP A 24 -0.69 -4.96 -9.20
C ASP A 24 -0.25 -3.54 -9.57
N ALA A 25 -0.81 -2.54 -8.92
CA ALA A 25 -0.45 -1.15 -9.18
C ALA A 25 1.02 -0.87 -8.82
N ALA A 26 1.49 -1.40 -7.68
CA ALA A 26 2.87 -1.21 -7.24
C ALA A 26 3.86 -1.83 -8.23
N LEU A 27 3.57 -3.04 -8.70
CA LEU A 27 4.43 -3.72 -9.66
C LEU A 27 4.46 -3.01 -11.00
N ARG A 28 3.32 -2.51 -11.47
CA ARG A 28 3.26 -1.73 -12.72
C ARG A 28 4.06 -0.44 -12.63
N LEU A 29 4.08 0.17 -11.47
CA LEU A 29 4.81 1.42 -11.22
C LEU A 29 6.23 1.18 -10.76
N ASP A 30 6.65 -0.09 -10.67
CA ASP A 30 8.00 -0.50 -10.26
C ASP A 30 8.38 0.03 -8.87
N LEU A 31 7.42 0.04 -7.95
CA LEU A 31 7.63 0.49 -6.58
C LEU A 31 8.06 -0.67 -5.67
N GLU A 32 8.85 -0.34 -4.66
CA GLU A 32 9.16 -1.24 -3.57
C GLU A 32 8.19 -1.02 -2.43
N GLY A 33 7.97 -2.05 -1.64
CA GLY A 33 7.13 -1.94 -0.46
C GLY A 33 6.37 -3.20 -0.11
N TRP A 34 5.24 -3.00 0.56
CA TRP A 34 4.40 -4.13 0.99
C TRP A 34 2.98 -3.64 1.29
N VAL A 35 2.05 -4.60 1.36
CA VAL A 35 0.66 -4.36 1.72
C VAL A 35 0.17 -5.51 2.59
N ARG A 36 -0.68 -5.22 3.58
CA ARG A 36 -1.30 -6.24 4.42
C ARG A 36 -2.63 -5.76 4.99
N ASN A 37 -3.49 -6.72 5.33
CA ASN A 37 -4.69 -6.44 6.10
C ASN A 37 -4.33 -6.24 7.57
N ARG A 38 -5.12 -5.42 8.27
CA ARG A 38 -5.06 -5.26 9.71
C ARG A 38 -6.30 -5.89 10.34
N ARG A 39 -6.17 -6.34 11.58
CA ARG A 39 -7.31 -6.93 12.31
C ARG A 39 -8.42 -5.91 12.59
N ASP A 40 -8.10 -4.63 12.58
CA ASP A 40 -9.09 -3.57 12.77
C ASP A 40 -9.93 -3.29 11.52
N GLY A 41 -9.72 -4.04 10.43
CA GLY A 41 -10.47 -3.89 9.19
C GLY A 41 -9.82 -3.01 8.15
N ALA A 42 -8.76 -2.29 8.50
CA ALA A 42 -8.03 -1.45 7.56
C ALA A 42 -7.04 -2.27 6.72
N VAL A 43 -6.56 -1.66 5.64
CA VAL A 43 -5.42 -2.17 4.86
C VAL A 43 -4.31 -1.15 4.99
N GLU A 44 -3.10 -1.61 5.32
CA GLU A 44 -1.94 -0.74 5.36
C GLU A 44 -0.92 -1.14 4.33
N ALA A 45 -0.17 -0.18 3.84
CA ALA A 45 0.88 -0.40 2.86
C ALA A 45 2.02 0.59 3.06
N VAL A 46 3.19 0.21 2.57
CA VAL A 46 4.35 1.09 2.48
C VAL A 46 4.83 1.08 1.05
N PHE A 47 5.09 2.26 0.50
CA PHE A 47 5.60 2.42 -0.86
C PHE A 47 6.89 3.22 -0.82
N SER A 48 7.88 2.77 -1.59
CA SER A 48 9.15 3.47 -1.76
C SER A 48 9.44 3.68 -3.23
N GLY A 49 9.72 4.90 -3.61
CA GLY A 49 10.07 5.28 -4.98
C GLY A 49 10.09 6.79 -5.13
N ASP A 50 10.10 7.24 -6.39
CA ASP A 50 10.05 8.67 -6.66
C ASP A 50 8.74 9.27 -6.17
N ASN A 51 8.81 10.49 -5.65
CA ASN A 51 7.68 11.19 -5.08
C ASN A 51 6.46 11.20 -6.01
N ASP A 52 6.67 11.50 -7.28
CA ASP A 52 5.56 11.56 -8.26
C ASP A 52 4.89 10.20 -8.44
N VAL A 53 5.68 9.13 -8.44
CA VAL A 53 5.18 7.77 -8.65
C VAL A 53 4.43 7.30 -7.41
N VAL A 54 4.96 7.58 -6.22
CA VAL A 54 4.28 7.26 -4.97
C VAL A 54 2.96 8.02 -4.85
N ALA A 55 2.94 9.29 -5.27
CA ALA A 55 1.70 10.06 -5.29
C ALA A 55 0.63 9.41 -6.18
N ARG A 56 1.03 8.83 -7.31
CA ARG A 56 0.10 8.15 -8.22
C ARG A 56 -0.51 6.91 -7.59
N ILE A 57 0.28 6.10 -6.89
CA ILE A 57 -0.28 4.90 -6.25
C ILE A 57 -1.16 5.28 -5.06
N VAL A 58 -0.84 6.33 -4.33
CA VAL A 58 -1.70 6.82 -3.24
C VAL A 58 -3.06 7.23 -3.80
N GLU A 59 -3.10 7.93 -4.94
CA GLU A 59 -4.37 8.28 -5.59
C GLU A 59 -5.14 7.05 -6.03
N ALA A 60 -4.45 6.03 -6.56
CA ALA A 60 -5.10 4.77 -6.89
C ALA A 60 -5.70 4.09 -5.66
N CYS A 61 -5.01 4.15 -4.52
CA CYS A 61 -5.50 3.61 -3.26
C CYS A 61 -6.75 4.33 -2.76
N ARG A 62 -6.89 5.62 -3.03
CA ARG A 62 -8.09 6.38 -2.65
C ARG A 62 -9.33 5.92 -3.40
N ARG A 63 -9.15 5.43 -4.63
CA ARG A 63 -10.26 4.87 -5.42
C ARG A 63 -10.50 3.41 -5.05
N GLY A 64 -9.43 2.61 -4.98
CA GLY A 64 -9.52 1.17 -4.79
C GLY A 64 -10.13 0.43 -5.99
N PRO A 65 -10.28 -0.89 -5.89
CA PRO A 65 -10.99 -1.67 -6.89
C PRO A 65 -12.49 -1.40 -6.85
N SER A 66 -13.21 -1.82 -7.89
CA SER A 66 -14.63 -1.47 -8.04
C SER A 66 -15.51 -1.96 -6.89
N ALA A 67 -15.15 -3.08 -6.25
CA ALA A 67 -15.92 -3.62 -5.12
C ALA A 67 -15.60 -2.95 -3.78
N ALA A 68 -14.59 -2.09 -3.73
CA ALA A 68 -14.21 -1.40 -2.50
C ALA A 68 -15.01 -0.12 -2.32
N HIS A 69 -15.11 0.30 -1.05
CA HIS A 69 -15.61 1.62 -0.69
C HIS A 69 -14.60 2.24 0.27
N VAL A 70 -13.77 3.13 -0.25
CA VAL A 70 -12.69 3.74 0.52
C VAL A 70 -13.21 5.01 1.19
N ASP A 71 -13.26 5.02 2.51
CA ASP A 71 -13.69 6.18 3.29
C ASP A 71 -12.58 7.22 3.42
N GLY A 72 -11.33 6.77 3.47
CA GLY A 72 -10.19 7.65 3.56
C GLY A 72 -8.89 6.88 3.51
N VAL A 73 -7.81 7.60 3.21
CA VAL A 73 -6.45 7.06 3.21
C VAL A 73 -5.58 8.03 4.00
N ASP A 74 -5.04 7.56 5.12
CA ASP A 74 -4.09 8.32 5.92
C ASP A 74 -2.69 8.09 5.35
N VAL A 75 -1.92 9.14 5.19
CA VAL A 75 -0.60 9.09 4.56
C VAL A 75 0.43 9.71 5.50
N ALA A 76 1.56 9.03 5.69
CA ALA A 76 2.66 9.55 6.50
C ALA A 76 3.99 9.18 5.87
N ASP A 77 4.96 10.08 5.96
CA ASP A 77 6.34 9.75 5.61
C ASP A 77 6.94 8.88 6.69
N VAL A 78 7.70 7.86 6.28
CA VAL A 78 8.36 6.93 7.20
C VAL A 78 9.79 6.70 6.74
N ASP A 79 10.59 6.03 7.58
CA ASP A 79 11.97 5.72 7.24
C ASP A 79 12.12 4.34 6.64
N ALA A 80 13.34 4.01 6.22
CA ALA A 80 13.65 2.76 5.52
C ALA A 80 13.42 1.52 6.36
N GLU A 81 13.33 1.62 7.68
CA GLU A 81 13.05 0.46 8.52
C GLU A 81 11.70 -0.15 8.20
N GLN A 82 10.74 0.66 7.77
CA GLN A 82 9.42 0.16 7.40
C GLN A 82 9.46 -0.79 6.20
N LEU A 83 10.45 -0.67 5.33
CA LEU A 83 10.62 -1.60 4.21
C LEU A 83 11.09 -2.98 4.65
N ARG A 84 11.76 -3.09 5.79
CA ARG A 84 12.30 -4.35 6.30
C ARG A 84 11.24 -5.29 6.83
N VAL A 85 10.01 -4.83 6.93
CA VAL A 85 8.87 -5.67 7.30
C VAL A 85 8.64 -6.76 6.24
N ARG A 86 8.97 -6.48 4.98
CA ARG A 86 8.86 -7.46 3.89
C ARG A 86 10.05 -8.44 3.90
N PRO A 87 9.87 -9.65 3.34
CA PRO A 87 10.97 -10.61 3.20
C PRO A 87 12.11 -10.04 2.35
N PRO A 88 13.38 -10.37 2.69
CA PRO A 88 14.51 -9.95 1.88
C PRO A 88 14.40 -10.46 0.44
N GLY A 89 14.78 -9.63 -0.52
CA GLY A 89 14.81 -9.99 -1.92
C GLY A 89 13.51 -9.81 -2.68
N GLU A 90 12.39 -9.54 -1.98
CA GLU A 90 11.12 -9.24 -2.65
C GLU A 90 11.01 -7.74 -2.87
N ARG A 91 10.59 -7.36 -4.07
CA ARG A 91 10.41 -5.96 -4.40
C ARG A 91 9.13 -5.41 -3.78
N PHE A 92 8.01 -6.09 -3.98
CA PHE A 92 6.74 -5.75 -3.35
C PHE A 92 6.07 -7.01 -2.82
N SER A 93 5.67 -6.99 -1.55
CA SER A 93 5.18 -8.16 -0.85
C SER A 93 3.76 -7.98 -0.36
N VAL A 94 2.96 -9.04 -0.47
CA VAL A 94 1.67 -9.13 0.23
C VAL A 94 1.90 -9.93 1.49
N LEU A 95 1.70 -9.29 2.64
CA LEU A 95 2.04 -9.86 3.94
C LEU A 95 0.81 -10.40 4.67
N ALA A 96 1.07 -11.22 5.68
CA ALA A 96 0.01 -11.76 6.54
C ALA A 96 -0.67 -10.64 7.33
N THR A 97 -1.92 -10.89 7.71
CA THR A 97 -2.71 -9.96 8.54
C THR A 97 -2.10 -9.80 9.93
N VAL A 98 -2.09 -8.59 10.41
CA VAL A 98 -1.60 -8.27 11.76
C VAL A 98 -2.66 -7.58 12.61
#